data_4f3e2589a9a29f1b21e4d6790dbcb2aa
#
_entry.id   4f3e2589a9a29f1b21e4d6790dbcb2aa
#
_cell.length_a   1.000
_cell.length_b   1.000
_cell.length_c   1.000
_cell.angle_alpha   90.00
_cell.angle_beta   90.00
_cell.angle_gamma   90.00
#
_symmetry.space_group_name_H-M   'P 1'
#
loop_
_entity.id
_entity.type
_entity.pdbx_description
1 polymer ?
#
loop_
_entity_poly.entity_id
_entity_poly.type
_entity_poly.pdbx_seq_one_letter_code
_entity_poly.pdbx_strand_id
1 'polypeptide(L)'
;EIRVKELRLLLNTRYRIILDHEVGNYPLSDKCLVVAAGNREADGCFVPPMTSALKSRMIHLETNLDYQEWINWAMGANIDSRITAYLQFKPEALQTAYVDSKESSYGCGRTWEFVNRLIQGRENDELLKPGVRATIEGAISSGVAIDFFSFIKYYDSVATYKEVLKDPTKARKPARDDIGLIWATIGMLSGNFKQTDIKPVLTYLECLPEEYQMVFMKEISVRFPKIVTLPEMRPWISQIAKVLWSQK
;
A
#
# COMPACT_ATOMS: atom_id res chain seq x y z
N GLU A 1 -44.07 4.30 4.70
CA GLU A 1 -44.29 3.60 5.98
C GLU A 1 -43.48 2.30 6.12
N ILE A 2 -43.36 1.49 5.09
CA ILE A 2 -42.60 0.22 5.12
C ILE A 2 -41.10 0.49 5.39
N ARG A 3 -40.47 1.44 4.71
CA ARG A 3 -39.05 1.82 4.94
C ARG A 3 -38.74 2.27 6.37
N VAL A 4 -39.65 2.96 7.02
CA VAL A 4 -39.45 3.43 8.40
C VAL A 4 -39.56 2.27 9.41
N LYS A 5 -40.42 1.30 9.13
CA LYS A 5 -40.55 0.09 9.95
C LYS A 5 -39.32 -0.81 9.82
N GLU A 6 -38.81 -1.00 8.62
CA GLU A 6 -37.58 -1.78 8.36
C GLU A 6 -36.35 -1.13 9.01
N LEU A 7 -36.22 0.21 8.91
CA LEU A 7 -35.13 0.94 9.58
C LEU A 7 -35.18 0.79 11.12
N ARG A 8 -36.40 0.87 11.70
CA ARG A 8 -36.61 0.66 13.16
C ARG A 8 -36.26 -0.77 13.56
N LEU A 9 -36.63 -1.77 12.75
CA LEU A 9 -36.31 -3.17 13.02
C LEU A 9 -34.79 -3.41 13.00
N LEU A 10 -34.08 -2.87 12.01
CA LEU A 10 -32.62 -2.94 11.93
C LEU A 10 -31.92 -2.20 13.08
N LEU A 11 -32.42 -1.06 13.49
CA LEU A 11 -31.92 -0.33 14.65
C LEU A 11 -32.12 -1.15 15.94
N ASN A 12 -33.33 -1.70 16.17
CA ASN A 12 -33.60 -2.53 17.33
C ASN A 12 -32.72 -3.78 17.39
N THR A 13 -32.45 -4.43 16.26
CA THR A 13 -31.51 -5.57 16.18
C THR A 13 -30.11 -5.19 16.61
N ARG A 14 -29.61 -4.03 16.13
CA ARG A 14 -28.28 -3.51 16.54
C ARG A 14 -28.24 -3.23 18.06
N TYR A 15 -29.29 -2.64 18.60
CA TYR A 15 -29.39 -2.40 20.04
C TYR A 15 -29.30 -3.71 20.82
N ARG A 16 -30.07 -4.74 20.47
CA ARG A 16 -30.06 -6.02 21.16
C ARG A 16 -28.72 -6.73 21.14
N ILE A 17 -28.02 -6.69 19.99
CA ILE A 17 -26.68 -7.28 19.87
C ILE A 17 -25.68 -6.59 20.82
N ILE A 18 -25.70 -5.26 20.87
CA ILE A 18 -24.71 -4.49 21.64
C ILE A 18 -25.10 -4.42 23.14
N LEU A 19 -26.37 -4.29 23.46
CA LEU A 19 -26.84 -4.07 24.84
C LEU A 19 -27.20 -5.35 25.56
N ASP A 20 -27.90 -6.25 24.87
CA ASP A 20 -28.47 -7.45 25.48
C ASP A 20 -27.64 -8.70 25.16
N HIS A 21 -26.62 -8.57 24.28
CA HIS A 21 -25.81 -9.70 23.77
C HIS A 21 -26.67 -10.79 23.12
N GLU A 22 -27.74 -10.39 22.41
CA GLU A 22 -28.68 -11.28 21.76
C GLU A 22 -28.86 -11.00 20.28
N VAL A 23 -29.01 -12.04 19.47
CA VAL A 23 -29.41 -11.99 18.07
C VAL A 23 -30.81 -12.60 17.93
N GLY A 24 -31.81 -11.75 17.76
CA GLY A 24 -33.19 -12.19 17.80
C GLY A 24 -33.55 -12.69 19.20
N ASN A 25 -33.84 -13.98 19.37
CA ASN A 25 -34.12 -14.63 20.66
C ASN A 25 -32.97 -15.55 21.14
N TYR A 26 -31.80 -15.46 20.48
CA TYR A 26 -30.66 -16.31 20.80
C TYR A 26 -29.60 -15.47 21.53
N PRO A 27 -29.24 -15.82 22.77
CA PRO A 27 -28.17 -15.16 23.49
C PRO A 27 -26.81 -15.50 22.84
N LEU A 28 -25.93 -14.52 22.74
CA LEU A 28 -24.54 -14.73 22.37
C LEU A 28 -23.78 -15.34 23.56
N SER A 29 -22.78 -16.15 23.28
CA SER A 29 -21.89 -16.67 24.31
C SER A 29 -21.14 -15.54 25.02
N ASP A 30 -20.93 -15.65 26.34
CA ASP A 30 -20.10 -14.73 27.13
C ASP A 30 -18.64 -14.62 26.63
N LYS A 31 -18.21 -15.56 25.78
CA LYS A 31 -16.91 -15.56 25.14
C LYS A 31 -16.87 -14.74 23.82
N CYS A 32 -18.00 -14.19 23.38
CA CYS A 32 -18.10 -13.38 22.18
C CYS A 32 -17.84 -11.92 22.51
N LEU A 33 -16.90 -11.31 21.79
CA LEU A 33 -16.71 -9.86 21.76
C LEU A 33 -17.48 -9.30 20.57
N VAL A 34 -18.36 -8.33 20.81
CA VAL A 34 -19.06 -7.61 19.75
C VAL A 34 -18.23 -6.40 19.31
N VAL A 35 -17.85 -6.37 18.06
CA VAL A 35 -17.11 -5.25 17.45
C VAL A 35 -17.95 -4.70 16.30
N ALA A 36 -18.09 -3.37 16.25
CA ALA A 36 -18.77 -2.68 15.16
C ALA A 36 -17.77 -1.78 14.42
N ALA A 37 -17.85 -1.74 13.09
CA ALA A 37 -17.10 -0.81 12.27
C ALA A 37 -18.06 0.04 11.44
N GLY A 38 -17.74 1.30 11.26
CA GLY A 38 -18.54 2.23 10.49
C GLY A 38 -17.72 3.44 10.04
N ASN A 39 -18.27 4.19 9.08
CA ASN A 39 -17.65 5.42 8.61
C ASN A 39 -17.98 6.57 9.59
N ARG A 40 -17.10 7.57 9.65
CA ARG A 40 -17.33 8.80 10.40
C ARG A 40 -18.14 9.78 9.56
N GLU A 41 -18.92 10.63 10.24
CA GLU A 41 -19.62 11.74 9.57
C GLU A 41 -18.64 12.70 8.89
N ALA A 42 -17.47 12.91 9.52
CA ALA A 42 -16.39 13.72 8.98
C ALA A 42 -15.77 13.19 7.66
N ASP A 43 -16.00 11.92 7.32
CA ASP A 43 -15.50 11.32 6.08
C ASP A 43 -16.42 11.59 4.88
N GLY A 44 -17.38 12.51 4.99
CA GLY A 44 -18.33 12.87 3.92
C GLY A 44 -19.37 11.78 3.62
N CYS A 45 -19.46 10.75 4.45
CA CYS A 45 -20.44 9.69 4.30
C CYS A 45 -21.75 10.06 4.98
N PHE A 46 -22.90 9.68 4.36
CA PHE A 46 -24.18 9.77 5.05
C PHE A 46 -24.23 8.71 6.15
N VAL A 47 -23.95 9.15 7.37
CA VAL A 47 -23.98 8.29 8.57
C VAL A 47 -25.10 8.78 9.49
N PRO A 48 -26.14 7.98 9.76
CA PRO A 48 -27.13 8.35 10.76
C PRO A 48 -26.46 8.56 12.13
N PRO A 49 -26.79 9.63 12.86
CA PRO A 49 -26.19 9.91 14.15
C PRO A 49 -26.44 8.75 15.13
N MET A 50 -25.38 8.34 15.82
CA MET A 50 -25.49 7.32 16.84
C MET A 50 -26.20 7.89 18.07
N THR A 51 -27.15 7.13 18.61
CA THR A 51 -27.90 7.56 19.82
C THR A 51 -26.99 7.61 21.05
N SER A 52 -27.33 8.44 22.01
CA SER A 52 -26.58 8.54 23.28
C SER A 52 -26.54 7.20 24.05
N ALA A 53 -27.61 6.43 23.92
CA ALA A 53 -27.70 5.10 24.55
C ALA A 53 -26.66 4.12 24.00
N LEU A 54 -26.38 4.13 22.70
CA LEU A 54 -25.32 3.31 22.12
C LEU A 54 -23.93 3.88 22.41
N LYS A 55 -23.78 5.19 22.29
CA LYS A 55 -22.49 5.87 22.57
C LYS A 55 -21.94 5.55 23.95
N SER A 56 -22.81 5.52 24.96
CA SER A 56 -22.41 5.28 26.37
C SER A 56 -22.06 3.82 26.69
N ARG A 57 -22.28 2.88 25.77
CA ARG A 57 -22.11 1.43 26.00
C ARG A 57 -21.03 0.81 25.12
N MET A 58 -20.29 1.63 24.40
CA MET A 58 -19.21 1.18 23.53
C MET A 58 -17.91 1.94 23.81
N ILE A 59 -16.81 1.30 23.57
CA ILE A 59 -15.50 1.95 23.48
C ILE A 59 -15.34 2.41 22.03
N HIS A 60 -15.14 3.71 21.86
CA HIS A 60 -14.97 4.32 20.54
C HIS A 60 -13.48 4.40 20.20
N LEU A 61 -13.11 3.78 19.08
CA LEU A 61 -11.76 3.83 18.53
C LEU A 61 -11.81 4.46 17.15
N GLU A 62 -10.96 5.43 16.90
CA GLU A 62 -10.76 5.97 15.57
C GLU A 62 -9.54 5.30 14.94
N THR A 63 -9.71 4.79 13.73
CA THR A 63 -8.62 4.24 12.94
C THR A 63 -8.21 5.27 11.90
N ASN A 64 -6.94 5.62 11.89
CA ASN A 64 -6.33 6.45 10.86
C ASN A 64 -5.44 5.58 9.97
N LEU A 65 -5.34 5.96 8.71
CA LEU A 65 -4.38 5.32 7.83
C LEU A 65 -2.96 5.71 8.28
N ASP A 66 -2.15 4.73 8.63
CA ASP A 66 -0.71 4.90 8.73
C ASP A 66 -0.07 4.50 7.40
N TYR A 67 0.55 5.48 6.74
CA TYR A 67 1.22 5.27 5.45
C TYR A 67 2.32 4.20 5.56
N GLN A 68 3.14 4.25 6.60
CA GLN A 68 4.28 3.35 6.74
C GLN A 68 3.82 1.91 7.03
N GLU A 69 2.77 1.74 7.82
CA GLU A 69 2.17 0.44 8.06
C GLU A 69 1.56 -0.13 6.79
N TRP A 70 0.88 0.71 5.98
CA TRP A 70 0.34 0.25 4.71
C TRP A 70 1.44 -0.21 3.74
N ILE A 71 2.53 0.55 3.59
CA ILE A 71 3.68 0.16 2.75
C ILE A 71 4.30 -1.15 3.25
N ASN A 72 4.51 -1.30 4.57
CA ASN A 72 5.06 -2.54 5.13
C ASN A 72 4.13 -3.74 4.86
N TRP A 73 2.82 -3.57 5.00
CA TRP A 73 1.83 -4.58 4.64
C TRP A 73 1.87 -4.89 3.14
N ALA A 74 1.91 -3.90 2.29
CA ALA A 74 1.92 -4.04 0.83
C ALA A 74 3.12 -4.88 0.34
N MET A 75 4.29 -4.66 0.92
CA MET A 75 5.50 -5.45 0.63
C MET A 75 5.30 -6.94 0.97
N GLY A 76 4.64 -7.25 2.10
CA GLY A 76 4.32 -8.63 2.51
C GLY A 76 3.14 -9.25 1.77
N ALA A 77 2.18 -8.45 1.33
CA ALA A 77 0.95 -8.87 0.65
C ALA A 77 1.09 -9.07 -0.86
N ASN A 78 2.33 -9.05 -1.38
CA ASN A 78 2.61 -9.21 -2.82
C ASN A 78 1.93 -8.14 -3.70
N ILE A 79 1.84 -6.91 -3.21
CA ILE A 79 1.47 -5.76 -4.04
C ILE A 79 2.58 -5.53 -5.07
N ASP A 80 2.19 -5.22 -6.29
CA ASP A 80 3.12 -4.97 -7.40
C ASP A 80 4.12 -3.85 -7.03
N SER A 81 5.39 -4.11 -7.26
CA SER A 81 6.47 -3.19 -6.88
C SER A 81 6.40 -1.83 -7.57
N ARG A 82 5.71 -1.74 -8.72
CA ARG A 82 5.44 -0.46 -9.39
C ARG A 82 4.52 0.42 -8.56
N ILE A 83 3.54 -0.17 -7.87
CA ILE A 83 2.65 0.54 -6.96
C ILE A 83 3.42 0.99 -5.71
N THR A 84 4.14 0.07 -5.07
CA THR A 84 4.89 0.41 -3.84
C THR A 84 5.96 1.45 -4.11
N ALA A 85 6.68 1.36 -5.23
CA ALA A 85 7.65 2.36 -5.64
C ALA A 85 7.01 3.73 -5.94
N TYR A 86 5.88 3.74 -6.66
CA TYR A 86 5.15 4.99 -6.91
C TYR A 86 4.64 5.65 -5.63
N LEU A 87 4.06 4.87 -4.73
CA LEU A 87 3.54 5.39 -3.46
C LEU A 87 4.65 5.83 -2.51
N GLN A 88 5.84 5.28 -2.62
CA GLN A 88 7.02 5.79 -1.90
C GLN A 88 7.59 7.05 -2.54
N PHE A 89 7.46 7.20 -3.86
CA PHE A 89 7.78 8.43 -4.59
C PHE A 89 6.76 9.56 -4.30
N LYS A 90 5.45 9.22 -4.20
CA LYS A 90 4.34 10.14 -3.93
C LYS A 90 3.41 9.61 -2.83
N PRO A 91 3.78 9.76 -1.56
CA PRO A 91 3.02 9.23 -0.42
C PRO A 91 1.57 9.74 -0.34
N GLU A 92 1.33 10.98 -0.76
CA GLU A 92 0.01 11.61 -0.79
C GLU A 92 -0.99 10.92 -1.73
N ALA A 93 -0.50 10.16 -2.72
CA ALA A 93 -1.33 9.40 -3.64
C ALA A 93 -1.98 8.15 -3.00
N LEU A 94 -1.48 7.70 -1.83
CA LEU A 94 -2.08 6.58 -1.12
C LEU A 94 -3.48 6.92 -0.62
N GLN A 95 -3.68 8.14 -0.13
CA GLN A 95 -4.98 8.62 0.33
C GLN A 95 -5.22 10.03 -0.18
N THR A 96 -5.99 10.15 -1.24
CA THR A 96 -6.43 11.44 -1.75
C THR A 96 -7.72 11.85 -1.06
N ALA A 97 -7.87 13.15 -0.75
CA ALA A 97 -9.04 13.65 -0.06
C ALA A 97 -10.31 13.40 -0.89
N TYR A 98 -11.32 12.80 -0.25
CA TYR A 98 -12.65 12.62 -0.83
C TYR A 98 -13.44 13.94 -0.93
N VAL A 99 -13.04 14.94 -0.16
CA VAL A 99 -13.78 16.19 0.04
C VAL A 99 -13.77 17.02 -1.24
N ASP A 100 -14.96 17.26 -1.80
CA ASP A 100 -15.25 18.13 -2.94
C ASP A 100 -14.76 17.70 -4.34
N SER A 101 -14.31 16.47 -4.53
CA SER A 101 -14.01 16.03 -5.89
C SER A 101 -15.31 15.70 -6.65
N LYS A 102 -15.47 16.24 -7.84
CA LYS A 102 -16.49 15.80 -8.80
C LYS A 102 -16.19 14.42 -9.37
N GLU A 103 -15.10 13.81 -8.94
CA GLU A 103 -14.63 12.51 -9.39
C GLU A 103 -15.36 11.38 -8.65
N SER A 104 -15.68 10.32 -9.38
CA SER A 104 -16.38 9.15 -8.84
C SER A 104 -15.48 8.20 -8.05
N SER A 105 -14.16 8.42 -8.09
CA SER A 105 -13.15 7.57 -7.46
C SER A 105 -12.03 8.40 -6.84
N TYR A 106 -11.29 7.80 -5.92
CA TYR A 106 -10.16 8.44 -5.24
C TYR A 106 -9.14 7.38 -4.81
N GLY A 107 -7.88 7.80 -4.65
CA GLY A 107 -6.84 6.94 -4.13
C GLY A 107 -7.07 6.62 -2.65
N CYS A 108 -7.09 5.34 -2.31
CA CYS A 108 -7.03 4.82 -0.95
C CYS A 108 -6.45 3.40 -0.96
N GLY A 109 -6.08 2.87 0.20
CA GLY A 109 -5.46 1.54 0.27
C GLY A 109 -6.23 0.45 -0.47
N ARG A 110 -7.58 0.48 -0.42
CA ARG A 110 -8.45 -0.47 -1.12
C ARG A 110 -8.42 -0.29 -2.64
N THR A 111 -8.46 0.94 -3.13
CA THR A 111 -8.48 1.20 -4.57
C THR A 111 -7.12 0.92 -5.20
N TRP A 112 -6.03 1.11 -4.48
CA TRP A 112 -4.70 0.65 -4.89
C TRP A 112 -4.59 -0.88 -4.95
N GLU A 113 -5.30 -1.62 -4.09
CA GLU A 113 -5.41 -3.08 -4.22
C GLU A 113 -6.19 -3.49 -5.49
N PHE A 114 -7.21 -2.71 -5.91
CA PHE A 114 -7.87 -2.93 -7.19
C PHE A 114 -6.91 -2.71 -8.36
N VAL A 115 -6.14 -1.62 -8.33
CA VAL A 115 -5.09 -1.37 -9.34
C VAL A 115 -4.09 -2.51 -9.37
N ASN A 116 -3.67 -3.02 -8.20
CA ASN A 116 -2.77 -4.18 -8.12
C ASN A 116 -3.31 -5.39 -8.91
N ARG A 117 -4.57 -5.74 -8.70
CA ARG A 117 -5.20 -6.86 -9.43
C ARG A 117 -5.27 -6.62 -10.95
N LEU A 118 -5.39 -5.36 -11.37
CA LEU A 118 -5.42 -4.99 -12.78
C LEU A 118 -4.05 -5.05 -13.45
N ILE A 119 -2.97 -4.76 -12.73
CA ILE A 119 -1.64 -4.63 -13.32
C ILE A 119 -0.76 -5.87 -13.13
N GLN A 120 -1.09 -6.77 -12.22
CA GLN A 120 -0.34 -8.01 -12.00
C GLN A 120 -0.20 -8.82 -13.30
N GLY A 121 1.05 -9.20 -13.61
CA GLY A 121 1.38 -9.99 -14.80
C GLY A 121 1.30 -9.22 -16.12
N ARG A 122 1.05 -7.91 -16.10
CA ARG A 122 1.06 -7.06 -17.30
C ARG A 122 2.37 -6.30 -17.43
N GLU A 123 2.85 -6.19 -18.65
CA GLU A 123 4.00 -5.35 -18.98
C GLU A 123 3.61 -3.85 -18.97
N ASN A 124 4.60 -2.96 -18.88
CA ASN A 124 4.37 -1.53 -18.73
C ASN A 124 3.60 -0.90 -19.90
N ASP A 125 3.90 -1.32 -21.13
CA ASP A 125 3.19 -0.87 -22.33
C ASP A 125 1.71 -1.29 -22.35
N GLU A 126 1.38 -2.42 -21.76
CA GLU A 126 0.00 -2.88 -21.61
C GLU A 126 -0.82 -2.00 -20.67
N LEU A 127 -0.19 -1.43 -19.64
CA LEU A 127 -0.86 -0.52 -18.70
C LEU A 127 -1.29 0.78 -19.39
N LEU A 128 -0.59 1.18 -20.44
CA LEU A 128 -0.86 2.40 -21.21
C LEU A 128 -1.94 2.21 -22.28
N LYS A 129 -2.41 0.96 -22.53
CA LYS A 129 -3.50 0.69 -23.48
C LYS A 129 -4.81 1.34 -23.00
N PRO A 130 -5.61 1.93 -23.91
CA PRO A 130 -6.78 2.74 -23.52
C PRO A 130 -7.75 2.06 -22.55
N GLY A 131 -8.05 0.77 -22.74
CA GLY A 131 -8.98 0.04 -21.87
C GLY A 131 -8.45 -0.18 -20.46
N VAL A 132 -7.19 -0.58 -20.32
CA VAL A 132 -6.55 -0.77 -19.00
C VAL A 132 -6.39 0.58 -18.29
N ARG A 133 -5.95 1.59 -19.03
CA ARG A 133 -5.81 2.95 -18.53
C ARG A 133 -7.13 3.49 -17.97
N ALA A 134 -8.22 3.42 -18.73
CA ALA A 134 -9.53 3.88 -18.29
C ALA A 134 -10.03 3.14 -17.03
N THR A 135 -9.71 1.84 -16.90
CA THR A 135 -10.08 1.06 -15.72
C THR A 135 -9.30 1.51 -14.48
N ILE A 136 -8.00 1.80 -14.62
CA ILE A 136 -7.17 2.32 -13.54
C ILE A 136 -7.63 3.75 -13.14
N GLU A 137 -7.91 4.63 -14.11
CA GLU A 137 -8.49 5.96 -13.88
C GLU A 137 -9.81 5.88 -13.11
N GLY A 138 -10.65 4.91 -13.45
CA GLY A 138 -11.90 4.65 -12.72
C GLY A 138 -11.72 4.12 -11.29
N ALA A 139 -10.55 3.58 -10.96
CA ALA A 139 -10.26 3.08 -9.61
C ALA A 139 -9.70 4.16 -8.66
N ILE A 140 -8.77 5.00 -9.12
CA ILE A 140 -7.97 5.90 -8.26
C ILE A 140 -8.11 7.38 -8.60
N SER A 141 -9.02 7.75 -9.47
CA SER A 141 -9.21 9.06 -10.11
C SER A 141 -8.26 9.35 -11.28
N SER A 142 -8.72 10.23 -12.16
CA SER A 142 -7.96 10.58 -13.38
C SER A 142 -6.64 11.28 -13.05
N GLY A 143 -6.65 12.19 -12.08
CA GLY A 143 -5.44 12.93 -11.70
C GLY A 143 -4.34 12.03 -11.16
N VAL A 144 -4.68 11.16 -10.20
CA VAL A 144 -3.74 10.19 -9.60
C VAL A 144 -3.25 9.18 -10.65
N ALA A 145 -4.15 8.73 -11.53
CA ALA A 145 -3.80 7.78 -12.58
C ALA A 145 -2.83 8.36 -13.61
N ILE A 146 -3.00 9.62 -14.02
CA ILE A 146 -2.08 10.32 -14.94
C ILE A 146 -0.68 10.40 -14.33
N ASP A 147 -0.58 10.72 -13.05
CA ASP A 147 0.68 10.77 -12.33
C ASP A 147 1.33 9.37 -12.24
N PHE A 148 0.53 8.34 -11.93
CA PHE A 148 0.99 6.96 -11.92
C PHE A 148 1.51 6.50 -13.29
N PHE A 149 0.79 6.78 -14.37
CA PHE A 149 1.27 6.45 -15.73
C PHE A 149 2.53 7.22 -16.11
N SER A 150 2.67 8.46 -15.65
CA SER A 150 3.89 9.24 -15.84
C SER A 150 5.07 8.60 -15.11
N PHE A 151 4.83 8.07 -13.91
CA PHE A 151 5.83 7.31 -13.15
C PHE A 151 6.19 5.99 -13.86
N ILE A 152 5.21 5.26 -14.40
CA ILE A 152 5.48 4.02 -15.16
C ILE A 152 6.43 4.25 -16.33
N LYS A 153 6.41 5.40 -16.98
CA LYS A 153 7.35 5.73 -18.07
C LYS A 153 8.82 5.81 -17.62
N TYR A 154 9.09 6.04 -16.34
CA TYR A 154 10.47 5.98 -15.85
C TYR A 154 11.08 4.59 -16.04
N TYR A 155 10.27 3.52 -16.03
CA TYR A 155 10.77 2.16 -16.27
C TYR A 155 11.39 1.96 -17.65
N ASP A 156 11.02 2.78 -18.65
CA ASP A 156 11.63 2.74 -19.98
C ASP A 156 13.07 3.28 -19.95
N SER A 157 13.40 4.07 -18.94
CA SER A 157 14.70 4.73 -18.79
C SER A 157 15.63 4.04 -17.79
N VAL A 158 15.14 3.10 -16.99
CA VAL A 158 15.97 2.31 -16.07
C VAL A 158 16.54 1.06 -16.77
N ALA A 159 17.57 0.47 -16.17
CA ALA A 159 18.10 -0.80 -16.64
C ALA A 159 17.07 -1.91 -16.52
N THR A 160 17.08 -2.88 -17.41
CA THR A 160 16.31 -4.10 -17.22
C THR A 160 16.97 -5.00 -16.17
N TYR A 161 16.18 -5.81 -15.47
CA TYR A 161 16.73 -6.76 -14.50
C TYR A 161 17.77 -7.71 -15.11
N LYS A 162 17.56 -8.13 -16.37
CA LYS A 162 18.49 -8.99 -17.11
C LYS A 162 19.83 -8.31 -17.36
N GLU A 163 19.84 -7.00 -17.66
CA GLU A 163 21.09 -6.24 -17.82
C GLU A 163 21.86 -6.16 -16.50
N VAL A 164 21.17 -5.94 -15.39
CA VAL A 164 21.78 -5.93 -14.05
C VAL A 164 22.40 -7.28 -13.72
N LEU A 165 21.72 -8.39 -13.99
CA LEU A 165 22.28 -9.73 -13.73
C LEU A 165 23.47 -10.07 -14.63
N LYS A 166 23.48 -9.57 -15.87
CA LYS A 166 24.55 -9.84 -16.83
C LYS A 166 25.85 -9.10 -16.48
N ASP A 167 25.75 -7.81 -16.17
CA ASP A 167 26.89 -6.98 -15.75
C ASP A 167 26.40 -5.78 -14.93
N PRO A 168 26.36 -5.90 -13.59
CA PRO A 168 25.85 -4.84 -12.72
C PRO A 168 26.68 -3.56 -12.78
N THR A 169 27.93 -3.64 -13.20
CA THR A 169 28.82 -2.47 -13.28
C THR A 169 28.57 -1.63 -14.53
N LYS A 170 28.17 -2.27 -15.63
CA LYS A 170 27.90 -1.65 -16.93
C LYS A 170 26.42 -1.36 -17.18
N ALA A 171 25.52 -2.00 -16.44
CA ALA A 171 24.10 -1.73 -16.55
C ALA A 171 23.81 -0.24 -16.35
N ARG A 172 22.80 0.27 -17.09
CA ARG A 172 22.41 1.69 -17.02
C ARG A 172 22.10 2.08 -15.59
N LYS A 173 22.69 3.19 -15.13
CA LYS A 173 22.51 3.70 -13.76
C LYS A 173 21.55 4.89 -13.76
N PRO A 174 20.65 5.02 -12.79
CA PRO A 174 19.83 6.22 -12.67
C PRO A 174 20.70 7.42 -12.29
N ALA A 175 20.32 8.60 -12.74
CA ALA A 175 20.92 9.84 -12.25
C ALA A 175 20.61 9.99 -10.75
N ARG A 176 21.60 10.39 -9.96
CA ARG A 176 21.48 10.47 -8.49
C ARG A 176 20.53 11.56 -7.99
N ASP A 177 20.22 12.53 -8.82
CA ASP A 177 19.32 13.65 -8.59
C ASP A 177 17.90 13.41 -9.14
N ASP A 178 17.71 12.36 -9.94
CA ASP A 178 16.38 11.98 -10.46
C ASP A 178 15.69 10.97 -9.54
N ILE A 179 14.93 11.50 -8.60
CA ILE A 179 14.21 10.72 -7.59
C ILE A 179 13.23 9.72 -8.25
N GLY A 180 12.58 10.11 -9.35
CA GLY A 180 11.66 9.23 -10.08
C GLY A 180 12.35 8.00 -10.66
N LEU A 181 13.53 8.19 -11.29
CA LEU A 181 14.34 7.08 -11.80
C LEU A 181 14.88 6.20 -10.68
N ILE A 182 15.25 6.77 -9.53
CA ILE A 182 15.71 6.00 -8.37
C ILE A 182 14.58 5.08 -7.87
N TRP A 183 13.37 5.61 -7.68
CA TRP A 183 12.22 4.80 -7.24
C TRP A 183 11.80 3.76 -8.26
N ALA A 184 11.81 4.09 -9.55
CA ALA A 184 11.56 3.11 -10.61
C ALA A 184 12.63 2.00 -10.62
N THR A 185 13.90 2.34 -10.35
CA THR A 185 14.99 1.35 -10.20
C THR A 185 14.74 0.42 -9.02
N ILE A 186 14.35 0.94 -7.85
CA ILE A 186 13.99 0.13 -6.69
C ILE A 186 12.83 -0.79 -7.04
N GLY A 187 11.77 -0.28 -7.64
CA GLY A 187 10.62 -1.08 -8.05
C GLY A 187 10.98 -2.18 -9.05
N MET A 188 11.84 -1.88 -10.02
CA MET A 188 12.34 -2.86 -10.99
C MET A 188 13.16 -3.96 -10.30
N LEU A 189 14.06 -3.61 -9.40
CA LEU A 189 14.85 -4.57 -8.64
C LEU A 189 13.96 -5.43 -7.74
N SER A 190 13.12 -4.81 -6.92
CA SER A 190 12.26 -5.49 -5.95
C SER A 190 11.25 -6.42 -6.63
N GLY A 191 10.65 -6.00 -7.74
CA GLY A 191 9.67 -6.78 -8.49
C GLY A 191 10.21 -8.06 -9.09
N ASN A 192 11.47 -8.07 -9.47
CA ASN A 192 12.11 -9.20 -10.15
C ASN A 192 13.07 -10.00 -9.24
N PHE A 193 13.34 -9.51 -8.02
CA PHE A 193 14.36 -10.06 -7.14
C PHE A 193 14.15 -11.53 -6.79
N LYS A 194 15.23 -12.30 -6.90
CA LYS A 194 15.34 -13.69 -6.40
C LYS A 194 16.53 -13.80 -5.46
N GLN A 195 16.43 -14.63 -4.43
CA GLN A 195 17.50 -14.79 -3.45
C GLN A 195 18.84 -15.26 -4.06
N THR A 196 18.78 -16.00 -5.18
CA THR A 196 19.95 -16.44 -5.94
C THR A 196 20.75 -15.30 -6.56
N ASP A 197 20.09 -14.17 -6.78
CA ASP A 197 20.63 -13.04 -7.54
C ASP A 197 21.18 -11.93 -6.63
N ILE A 198 21.33 -12.23 -5.32
CA ILE A 198 21.72 -11.24 -4.30
C ILE A 198 23.02 -10.51 -4.64
N LYS A 199 24.06 -11.22 -5.10
CA LYS A 199 25.37 -10.62 -5.37
C LYS A 199 25.33 -9.55 -6.47
N PRO A 200 24.86 -9.84 -7.70
CA PRO A 200 24.80 -8.82 -8.76
C PRO A 200 23.85 -7.67 -8.39
N VAL A 201 22.76 -7.95 -7.68
CA VAL A 201 21.83 -6.91 -7.25
C VAL A 201 22.47 -5.97 -6.22
N LEU A 202 23.18 -6.49 -5.22
CA LEU A 202 23.90 -5.67 -4.24
C LEU A 202 24.98 -4.80 -4.92
N THR A 203 25.75 -5.38 -5.85
CA THR A 203 26.76 -4.61 -6.62
C THR A 203 26.12 -3.47 -7.43
N TYR A 204 24.97 -3.72 -8.05
CA TYR A 204 24.27 -2.67 -8.78
C TYR A 204 23.69 -1.62 -7.83
N LEU A 205 23.19 -2.02 -6.68
CA LEU A 205 22.55 -1.16 -5.68
C LEU A 205 23.50 -0.05 -5.17
N GLU A 206 24.82 -0.29 -5.18
CA GLU A 206 25.84 0.69 -4.78
C GLU A 206 25.81 1.99 -5.61
N CYS A 207 25.19 1.99 -6.79
CA CYS A 207 25.01 3.22 -7.57
C CYS A 207 23.97 4.18 -6.98
N LEU A 208 23.06 3.68 -6.13
CA LEU A 208 22.01 4.49 -5.50
C LEU A 208 22.54 5.17 -4.22
N PRO A 209 21.94 6.31 -3.82
CA PRO A 209 22.19 6.89 -2.49
C PRO A 209 21.84 5.91 -1.36
N GLU A 210 22.56 5.99 -0.23
CA GLU A 210 22.45 5.02 0.88
C GLU A 210 21.02 4.86 1.43
N GLU A 211 20.27 5.95 1.52
CA GLU A 211 18.89 5.95 1.97
C GLU A 211 17.99 5.03 1.12
N TYR A 212 18.15 5.06 -0.19
CA TYR A 212 17.38 4.22 -1.13
C TYR A 212 17.86 2.77 -1.14
N GLN A 213 19.15 2.56 -0.91
CA GLN A 213 19.69 1.21 -0.70
C GLN A 213 19.03 0.57 0.52
N MET A 214 18.88 1.33 1.63
CA MET A 214 18.20 0.87 2.84
C MET A 214 16.72 0.53 2.60
N VAL A 215 16.02 1.32 1.80
CA VAL A 215 14.62 1.04 1.43
C VAL A 215 14.51 -0.30 0.72
N PHE A 216 15.34 -0.53 -0.30
CA PHE A 216 15.37 -1.82 -1.01
C PHE A 216 15.68 -2.98 -0.06
N MET A 217 16.68 -2.83 0.80
CA MET A 217 17.08 -3.87 1.76
C MET A 217 15.95 -4.19 2.74
N LYS A 218 15.23 -3.18 3.23
CA LYS A 218 14.05 -3.36 4.08
C LYS A 218 12.97 -4.15 3.33
N GLU A 219 12.68 -3.79 2.09
CA GLU A 219 11.66 -4.45 1.27
C GLU A 219 11.97 -5.94 1.06
N ILE A 220 13.18 -6.26 0.62
CA ILE A 220 13.56 -7.66 0.39
C ILE A 220 13.64 -8.47 1.69
N SER A 221 13.96 -7.84 2.83
CA SER A 221 13.97 -8.50 4.14
C SER A 221 12.57 -8.87 4.62
N VAL A 222 11.56 -8.06 4.33
CA VAL A 222 10.15 -8.37 4.60
C VAL A 222 9.67 -9.52 3.72
N ARG A 223 9.98 -9.49 2.43
CA ARG A 223 9.55 -10.53 1.46
C ARG A 223 10.31 -11.85 1.63
N PHE A 224 11.56 -11.79 2.02
CA PHE A 224 12.46 -12.93 2.17
C PHE A 224 13.17 -12.91 3.54
N PRO A 225 12.49 -13.18 4.66
CA PRO A 225 13.07 -13.02 6.00
C PRO A 225 14.40 -13.73 6.24
N LYS A 226 14.62 -14.85 5.55
CA LYS A 226 15.89 -15.63 5.68
C LYS A 226 17.08 -14.94 4.97
N ILE A 227 16.86 -13.93 4.15
CA ILE A 227 17.94 -13.27 3.40
C ILE A 227 18.95 -12.59 4.32
N VAL A 228 18.50 -12.11 5.47
CA VAL A 228 19.37 -11.43 6.47
C VAL A 228 20.45 -12.35 7.04
N THR A 229 20.29 -13.68 6.93
CA THR A 229 21.27 -14.65 7.40
C THR A 229 22.38 -14.95 6.38
N LEU A 230 22.24 -14.46 5.15
CA LEU A 230 23.22 -14.68 4.10
C LEU A 230 24.53 -13.93 4.39
N PRO A 231 25.70 -14.53 4.13
CA PRO A 231 26.99 -13.87 4.32
C PRO A 231 27.13 -12.54 3.58
N GLU A 232 26.55 -12.44 2.40
CA GLU A 232 26.55 -11.24 1.54
C GLU A 232 25.82 -10.05 2.19
N MET A 233 24.92 -10.31 3.11
CA MET A 233 24.16 -9.27 3.83
C MET A 233 24.92 -8.66 5.00
N ARG A 234 25.98 -9.29 5.49
CA ARG A 234 26.73 -8.83 6.68
C ARG A 234 27.27 -7.40 6.56
N PRO A 235 27.87 -6.97 5.44
CA PRO A 235 28.33 -5.60 5.30
C PRO A 235 27.17 -4.59 5.44
N TRP A 236 26.03 -4.88 4.83
CA TRP A 236 24.83 -4.06 4.86
C TRP A 236 24.22 -3.97 6.26
N ILE A 237 24.10 -5.08 6.96
CA ILE A 237 23.61 -5.11 8.35
C ILE A 237 24.50 -4.26 9.25
N SER A 238 25.83 -4.33 9.07
CA SER A 238 26.78 -3.52 9.84
C SER A 238 26.65 -2.03 9.53
N GLN A 239 26.34 -1.65 8.29
CA GLN A 239 26.12 -0.26 7.87
C GLN A 239 24.82 0.28 8.45
N ILE A 240 23.71 -0.49 8.36
CA ILE A 240 22.41 -0.12 8.96
C ILE A 240 22.56 0.06 10.46
N ALA A 241 23.26 -0.84 11.15
CA ALA A 241 23.51 -0.72 12.58
C ALA A 241 24.24 0.58 12.91
N LYS A 242 25.26 0.97 12.15
CA LYS A 242 25.97 2.26 12.34
C LYS A 242 25.05 3.45 12.19
N VAL A 243 24.19 3.47 11.16
CA VAL A 243 23.23 4.57 10.92
C VAL A 243 22.22 4.67 12.05
N LEU A 244 21.66 3.56 12.51
CA LEU A 244 20.69 3.54 13.62
C LEU A 244 21.30 3.99 14.95
N TRP A 245 22.59 3.73 15.19
CA TRP A 245 23.26 4.15 16.41
C TRP A 245 23.89 5.55 16.35
N SER A 246 24.07 6.11 15.15
CA SER A 246 24.56 7.49 15.00
C SER A 246 23.46 8.56 15.14
N GLN A 247 22.20 8.16 15.24
CA GLN A 247 21.03 9.05 15.42
C GLN A 247 20.61 9.22 16.90
N LYS A 248 21.48 8.86 17.84
CA LYS A 248 21.27 9.11 19.28
C LYS A 248 22.01 10.35 19.77
#